data_ceda3aab838698d85dd2c6907af735ab
#
_entry.id   ceda3aab838698d85dd2c6907af735ab
#
_cell.length_a   1.000
_cell.length_b   1.000
_cell.length_c   1.000
_cell.angle_alpha   90.00
_cell.angle_beta   90.00
_cell.angle_gamma   90.00
#
_symmetry.space_group_name_H-M   'P 1'
#
loop_
_entity.id
_entity.type
_entity.pdbx_description
1 polymer ?
#
loop_
_entity_poly.entity_id
_entity_poly.type
_entity_poly.pdbx_seq_one_letter_code
_entity_poly.pdbx_strand_id
1 'polypeptide(L)'
;MRLAGLKTSILSLLVLTGLALVPAASADSLTFNLNANNLGISGSVGTITIADTGVAGQVKVTIAMNSGFSVKLNGGDFAFNGASGLSLSAVSQLTADGNTGLTFDHLKTTQNVSQFGTFAFDFTNVKGAPQGVVSANTVTFLLTADGLSASNFSGVTIHFCTASGSNCGPNTGFALATPETPTVPEPSTLGMLGTGLIGLAGVVRRRFVS
;
A
#
# COMPACT_ATOMS: atom_id res chain seq x y z
N MET A 1 -25.26 -1.58 56.96
CA MET A 1 -25.32 -0.58 55.86
C MET A 1 -23.92 -0.33 55.39
N ARG A 2 -23.44 -0.75 54.18
CA ARG A 2 -22.18 -0.40 53.46
C ARG A 2 -21.60 -1.51 52.54
N LEU A 3 -22.47 -2.31 51.90
CA LEU A 3 -22.01 -3.28 50.89
C LEU A 3 -22.54 -3.03 49.45
N ALA A 4 -23.42 -2.02 49.31
CA ALA A 4 -23.98 -1.70 47.97
C ALA A 4 -23.05 -0.85 47.12
N GLY A 5 -22.16 -0.01 47.72
CA GLY A 5 -21.28 0.89 46.98
C GLY A 5 -20.08 0.22 46.29
N LEU A 6 -19.67 -0.94 46.80
CA LEU A 6 -18.46 -1.62 46.26
C LEU A 6 -18.77 -2.37 44.95
N LYS A 7 -20.00 -2.85 44.78
CA LYS A 7 -20.41 -3.60 43.58
C LYS A 7 -20.55 -2.71 42.34
N THR A 8 -20.97 -1.46 42.51
CA THR A 8 -21.09 -0.48 41.41
C THR A 8 -19.75 0.03 40.93
N SER A 9 -18.76 0.23 41.81
CA SER A 9 -17.43 0.68 41.43
C SER A 9 -16.65 -0.34 40.61
N ILE A 10 -16.80 -1.64 40.88
CA ILE A 10 -16.13 -2.71 40.13
C ILE A 10 -16.73 -2.85 38.73
N LEU A 11 -18.02 -2.65 38.57
CA LEU A 11 -18.68 -2.73 37.26
C LEU A 11 -18.28 -1.56 36.35
N SER A 12 -18.13 -0.35 36.93
CA SER A 12 -17.67 0.84 36.17
C SER A 12 -16.21 0.73 35.73
N LEU A 13 -15.36 0.10 36.54
CA LEU A 13 -13.95 -0.12 36.20
C LEU A 13 -13.78 -1.15 35.07
N LEU A 14 -14.64 -2.17 35.02
CA LEU A 14 -14.61 -3.21 33.97
C LEU A 14 -15.06 -2.67 32.61
N VAL A 15 -15.99 -1.71 32.58
CA VAL A 15 -16.44 -1.07 31.34
C VAL A 15 -15.37 -0.10 30.80
N LEU A 16 -14.65 0.60 31.69
CA LEU A 16 -13.61 1.54 31.27
C LEU A 16 -12.38 0.84 30.71
N THR A 17 -12.01 -0.35 31.23
CA THR A 17 -10.89 -1.13 30.69
C THR A 17 -11.22 -1.82 29.36
N GLY A 18 -12.48 -2.09 29.06
CA GLY A 18 -12.92 -2.65 27.78
C GLY A 18 -12.82 -1.67 26.60
N LEU A 19 -12.86 -0.35 26.84
CA LEU A 19 -12.74 0.66 25.78
C LEU A 19 -11.29 0.94 25.35
N ALA A 20 -10.30 0.55 26.16
CA ALA A 20 -8.89 0.84 25.89
C ALA A 20 -8.21 -0.15 24.92
N LEU A 21 -8.90 -1.22 24.51
CA LEU A 21 -8.40 -2.25 23.60
C LEU A 21 -9.05 -2.15 22.21
N VAL A 22 -9.29 -0.93 21.71
CA VAL A 22 -9.61 -0.76 20.29
C VAL A 22 -8.31 -1.02 19.53
N PRO A 23 -8.21 -2.13 18.75
CA PRO A 23 -7.03 -2.32 17.91
C PRO A 23 -6.91 -1.11 16.99
N ALA A 24 -5.72 -0.54 16.92
CA ALA A 24 -5.43 0.47 15.93
C ALA A 24 -5.83 -0.10 14.56
N ALA A 25 -6.62 0.64 13.80
CA ALA A 25 -6.94 0.26 12.44
C ALA A 25 -5.62 -0.02 11.71
N SER A 26 -5.45 -1.25 11.23
CA SER A 26 -4.30 -1.57 10.38
C SER A 26 -4.39 -0.68 9.15
N ALA A 27 -3.30 -0.04 8.80
CA ALA A 27 -3.24 0.72 7.55
C ALA A 27 -3.55 -0.22 6.38
N ASP A 28 -4.48 0.17 5.51
CA ASP A 28 -4.79 -0.62 4.32
C ASP A 28 -3.56 -0.70 3.42
N SER A 29 -3.35 -1.88 2.85
CA SER A 29 -2.24 -2.13 1.94
C SER A 29 -2.71 -2.99 0.79
N LEU A 30 -2.39 -2.59 -0.43
CA LEU A 30 -2.61 -3.36 -1.65
C LEU A 30 -1.26 -3.80 -2.21
N THR A 31 -1.18 -5.06 -2.59
CA THR A 31 -0.03 -5.62 -3.31
C THR A 31 -0.43 -5.95 -4.75
N PHE A 32 0.40 -5.56 -5.67
CA PHE A 32 0.26 -5.77 -7.10
C PHE A 32 1.43 -6.60 -7.59
N ASN A 33 1.17 -7.76 -8.21
CA ASN A 33 2.20 -8.56 -8.87
C ASN A 33 2.31 -8.17 -10.35
N LEU A 34 3.50 -7.82 -10.79
CA LEU A 34 3.82 -7.44 -12.17
C LEU A 34 3.92 -8.68 -13.07
N ASN A 35 2.78 -9.34 -13.30
CA ASN A 35 2.70 -10.63 -14.00
C ASN A 35 2.50 -10.49 -15.50
N ALA A 36 1.94 -9.38 -15.97
CA ALA A 36 1.73 -9.10 -17.39
C ALA A 36 2.81 -8.14 -17.89
N ASN A 37 3.52 -8.48 -18.96
CA ASN A 37 4.53 -7.60 -19.56
C ASN A 37 4.54 -7.74 -21.08
N ASN A 38 5.05 -6.71 -21.76
CA ASN A 38 5.10 -6.66 -23.21
C ASN A 38 6.39 -7.25 -23.83
N LEU A 39 7.24 -7.86 -23.01
CA LEU A 39 8.44 -8.54 -23.46
C LEU A 39 8.27 -10.07 -23.54
N GLY A 40 7.07 -10.60 -23.20
CA GLY A 40 6.79 -12.04 -23.21
C GLY A 40 7.51 -12.83 -22.12
N ILE A 41 7.91 -12.17 -21.03
CA ILE A 41 8.58 -12.81 -19.89
C ILE A 41 7.52 -13.56 -19.07
N SER A 42 7.75 -14.82 -18.79
CA SER A 42 6.89 -15.63 -17.95
C SER A 42 7.11 -15.33 -16.46
N GLY A 43 6.04 -15.26 -15.69
CA GLY A 43 6.07 -14.99 -14.25
C GLY A 43 6.14 -13.51 -13.92
N SER A 44 6.21 -13.20 -12.63
CA SER A 44 6.27 -11.84 -12.15
C SER A 44 7.68 -11.25 -12.28
N VAL A 45 7.78 -10.04 -12.80
CA VAL A 45 9.04 -9.28 -12.86
C VAL A 45 9.29 -8.46 -11.59
N GLY A 46 8.29 -8.35 -10.70
CA GLY A 46 8.40 -7.62 -9.44
C GLY A 46 7.05 -7.44 -8.76
N THR A 47 7.03 -6.67 -7.70
CA THR A 47 5.84 -6.34 -6.92
C THR A 47 5.77 -4.83 -6.67
N ILE A 48 4.54 -4.33 -6.55
CA ILE A 48 4.27 -2.96 -6.12
C ILE A 48 3.36 -3.05 -4.90
N THR A 49 3.75 -2.41 -3.82
CA THR A 49 2.92 -2.27 -2.61
C THR A 49 2.52 -0.82 -2.45
N ILE A 50 1.24 -0.57 -2.30
CA ILE A 50 0.68 0.74 -1.96
C ILE A 50 0.04 0.61 -0.59
N ALA A 51 0.52 1.36 0.39
CA ALA A 51 0.07 1.28 1.77
C ALA A 51 -0.23 2.66 2.34
N ASP A 52 -1.31 2.73 3.12
CA ASP A 52 -1.61 3.93 3.90
C ASP A 52 -0.51 4.19 4.92
N THR A 53 -0.11 5.44 5.09
CA THR A 53 0.98 5.82 6.00
C THR A 53 0.52 6.11 7.43
N GLY A 54 -0.79 6.11 7.68
CA GLY A 54 -1.40 6.60 8.92
C GLY A 54 -1.63 8.12 8.92
N VAL A 55 -1.17 8.82 7.89
CA VAL A 55 -1.50 10.23 7.63
C VAL A 55 -2.67 10.28 6.65
N ALA A 56 -3.74 10.96 7.00
CA ALA A 56 -4.92 11.07 6.14
C ALA A 56 -4.54 11.64 4.77
N GLY A 57 -5.01 10.99 3.71
CA GLY A 57 -4.75 11.41 2.34
C GLY A 57 -3.32 11.14 1.86
N GLN A 58 -2.56 10.25 2.53
CA GLN A 58 -1.20 9.93 2.12
C GLN A 58 -0.98 8.42 2.02
N VAL A 59 -0.38 7.98 0.93
CA VAL A 59 0.05 6.60 0.72
C VAL A 59 1.53 6.51 0.41
N LYS A 60 2.15 5.41 0.79
CA LYS A 60 3.51 5.04 0.41
C LYS A 60 3.44 4.00 -0.73
N VAL A 61 4.10 4.28 -1.81
CA VAL A 61 4.32 3.36 -2.92
C VAL A 61 5.71 2.74 -2.76
N THR A 62 5.79 1.43 -2.85
CA THR A 62 7.05 0.67 -2.84
C THR A 62 7.05 -0.28 -4.04
N ILE A 63 8.01 -0.12 -4.92
CA ILE A 63 8.23 -0.99 -6.08
C ILE A 63 9.49 -1.80 -5.80
N ALA A 64 9.39 -3.11 -5.88
CA ALA A 64 10.50 -4.04 -5.67
C ALA A 64 10.58 -5.02 -6.86
N MET A 65 11.70 -4.99 -7.57
CA MET A 65 11.91 -5.84 -8.73
C MET A 65 12.55 -7.18 -8.33
N ASN A 66 12.17 -8.23 -9.02
CA ASN A 66 12.79 -9.54 -8.85
C ASN A 66 14.21 -9.54 -9.44
N SER A 67 15.03 -10.51 -9.04
CA SER A 67 16.38 -10.70 -9.59
C SER A 67 16.35 -10.78 -11.11
N GLY A 68 17.24 -10.06 -11.77
CA GLY A 68 17.30 -9.95 -13.23
C GLY A 68 16.49 -8.80 -13.83
N PHE A 69 15.78 -8.03 -13.00
CA PHE A 69 14.97 -6.89 -13.44
C PHE A 69 15.26 -5.65 -12.61
N SER A 70 15.00 -4.49 -13.19
CA SER A 70 15.05 -3.20 -12.49
C SER A 70 14.01 -2.23 -13.06
N VAL A 71 13.60 -1.27 -12.24
CA VAL A 71 12.76 -0.14 -12.67
C VAL A 71 13.61 0.81 -13.51
N LYS A 72 13.11 1.22 -14.66
CA LYS A 72 13.76 2.24 -15.48
C LYS A 72 13.49 3.62 -14.87
N LEU A 73 14.53 4.34 -14.51
CA LEU A 73 14.43 5.69 -13.92
C LEU A 73 14.48 6.77 -14.99
N ASN A 74 15.52 6.75 -15.82
CA ASN A 74 15.70 7.74 -16.89
C ASN A 74 14.80 7.42 -18.08
N GLY A 75 13.81 8.28 -18.34
CA GLY A 75 12.76 8.05 -19.34
C GLY A 75 11.84 6.88 -18.97
N GLY A 76 11.74 6.56 -17.70
CA GLY A 76 10.79 5.59 -17.17
C GLY A 76 9.43 6.22 -16.89
N ASP A 77 8.38 5.40 -16.96
CA ASP A 77 7.01 5.77 -16.65
C ASP A 77 6.50 4.93 -15.49
N PHE A 78 5.69 5.56 -14.63
CA PHE A 78 5.06 4.97 -13.46
C PHE A 78 3.59 5.38 -13.49
N ALA A 79 2.76 4.55 -14.12
CA ALA A 79 1.38 4.89 -14.37
C ALA A 79 0.42 4.14 -13.46
N PHE A 80 -0.62 4.84 -13.00
CA PHE A 80 -1.58 4.33 -12.02
C PHE A 80 -3.00 4.56 -12.50
N ASN A 81 -3.84 3.54 -12.30
CA ASN A 81 -5.29 3.63 -12.40
C ASN A 81 -5.94 3.63 -11.02
N GLY A 82 -7.12 4.19 -10.94
CA GLY A 82 -7.82 4.50 -9.70
C GLY A 82 -7.54 5.92 -9.26
N ALA A 83 -7.95 6.27 -8.05
CA ALA A 83 -7.81 7.63 -7.52
C ALA A 83 -8.35 8.72 -8.48
N SER A 84 -9.25 8.36 -9.40
CA SER A 84 -9.85 9.27 -10.37
C SER A 84 -10.65 10.36 -9.66
N GLY A 85 -10.49 11.60 -10.09
CA GLY A 85 -11.10 12.77 -9.46
C GLY A 85 -10.32 13.34 -8.28
N LEU A 86 -9.23 12.68 -7.86
CA LEU A 86 -8.32 13.23 -6.85
C LEU A 86 -7.24 14.10 -7.52
N SER A 87 -6.97 15.24 -6.92
CA SER A 87 -5.85 16.09 -7.33
C SER A 87 -4.63 15.69 -6.52
N LEU A 88 -3.71 14.93 -7.12
CA LEU A 88 -2.44 14.63 -6.49
C LEU A 88 -1.66 15.93 -6.23
N SER A 89 -1.46 16.25 -4.96
CA SER A 89 -0.90 17.53 -4.54
C SER A 89 0.63 17.47 -4.39
N ALA A 90 1.16 16.29 -4.09
CA ALA A 90 2.61 16.13 -3.90
C ALA A 90 3.07 14.69 -4.13
N VAL A 91 4.24 14.58 -4.74
CA VAL A 91 5.11 13.40 -4.65
C VAL A 91 6.31 13.82 -3.80
N SER A 92 6.58 13.07 -2.77
CA SER A 92 7.71 13.37 -1.87
C SER A 92 8.46 12.10 -1.47
N GLN A 93 9.64 12.29 -0.89
CA GLN A 93 10.50 11.22 -0.39
C GLN A 93 10.80 10.13 -1.45
N LEU A 94 10.95 10.53 -2.72
CA LEU A 94 11.33 9.60 -3.77
C LEU A 94 12.75 9.11 -3.53
N THR A 95 12.90 7.81 -3.44
CA THR A 95 14.20 7.12 -3.30
C THR A 95 14.30 5.97 -4.29
N ALA A 96 15.51 5.67 -4.73
CA ALA A 96 15.80 4.54 -5.60
C ALA A 96 17.11 3.87 -5.14
N ASP A 97 17.05 2.60 -4.73
CA ASP A 97 18.16 1.82 -4.15
C ASP A 97 18.93 2.61 -3.07
N GLY A 98 18.18 3.30 -2.18
CA GLY A 98 18.76 4.12 -1.10
C GLY A 98 19.23 5.52 -1.51
N ASN A 99 19.28 5.86 -2.79
CA ASN A 99 19.56 7.23 -3.22
C ASN A 99 18.35 8.13 -2.91
N THR A 100 18.58 9.25 -2.27
CA THR A 100 17.57 10.23 -1.83
C THR A 100 17.65 11.54 -2.62
N GLY A 101 16.69 12.44 -2.41
CA GLY A 101 16.65 13.73 -3.09
C GLY A 101 16.23 13.64 -4.55
N LEU A 102 15.62 12.52 -4.93
CA LEU A 102 15.11 12.29 -6.29
C LEU A 102 13.75 12.97 -6.46
N THR A 103 13.40 13.30 -7.69
CA THR A 103 12.10 13.86 -8.08
C THR A 103 11.62 13.26 -9.39
N PHE A 104 10.31 13.24 -9.61
CA PHE A 104 9.79 13.02 -10.95
C PHE A 104 9.83 14.33 -11.75
N ASP A 105 10.13 14.21 -13.04
CA ASP A 105 10.17 15.36 -13.94
C ASP A 105 8.78 15.92 -14.22
N HIS A 106 7.85 15.01 -14.53
CA HIS A 106 6.48 15.36 -14.87
C HIS A 106 5.46 14.42 -14.24
N LEU A 107 4.31 15.00 -13.89
CA LEU A 107 3.06 14.29 -13.65
C LEU A 107 2.13 14.59 -14.83
N LYS A 108 1.71 13.54 -15.52
CA LYS A 108 0.71 13.60 -16.59
C LYS A 108 -0.60 12.99 -16.11
N THR A 109 -1.71 13.50 -16.61
CA THR A 109 -3.02 12.92 -16.43
C THR A 109 -3.50 12.31 -17.75
N THR A 110 -4.22 11.19 -17.66
CA THR A 110 -4.81 10.51 -18.83
C THR A 110 -3.75 10.12 -19.89
N GLN A 111 -2.75 9.36 -19.47
CA GLN A 111 -1.66 8.92 -20.34
C GLN A 111 -1.93 7.52 -20.89
N ASN A 112 -1.72 7.33 -22.20
CA ASN A 112 -1.73 6.00 -22.80
C ASN A 112 -0.35 5.35 -22.66
N VAL A 113 -0.32 4.18 -22.01
CA VAL A 113 0.88 3.34 -21.90
C VAL A 113 0.76 2.19 -22.90
N SER A 114 1.76 2.07 -23.77
CA SER A 114 1.82 1.11 -24.86
C SER A 114 1.36 -0.30 -24.45
N GLN A 115 0.37 -0.85 -25.14
CA GLN A 115 -0.26 -2.17 -24.98
C GLN A 115 -1.15 -2.34 -23.72
N PHE A 116 -1.08 -1.44 -22.73
CA PHE A 116 -1.82 -1.58 -21.47
C PHE A 116 -2.97 -0.58 -21.31
N GLY A 117 -3.14 0.32 -22.29
CA GLY A 117 -4.26 1.25 -22.30
C GLY A 117 -4.00 2.56 -21.57
N THR A 118 -5.07 3.22 -21.17
CA THR A 118 -5.02 4.56 -20.58
C THR A 118 -4.99 4.48 -19.06
N PHE A 119 -4.09 5.26 -18.45
CA PHE A 119 -3.95 5.41 -17.01
C PHE A 119 -4.33 6.81 -16.57
N ALA A 120 -4.88 6.92 -15.36
CA ALA A 120 -5.33 8.18 -14.81
C ALA A 120 -4.18 9.14 -14.50
N PHE A 121 -3.06 8.58 -14.02
CA PHE A 121 -1.84 9.33 -13.67
C PHE A 121 -0.62 8.60 -14.20
N ASP A 122 0.40 9.39 -14.59
CA ASP A 122 1.69 8.88 -15.02
C ASP A 122 2.81 9.82 -14.56
N PHE A 123 3.67 9.30 -13.69
CA PHE A 123 4.88 9.99 -13.26
C PHE A 123 6.03 9.58 -14.16
N THR A 124 6.64 10.53 -14.81
CA THR A 124 7.67 10.23 -15.80
C THR A 124 9.03 10.74 -15.38
N ASN A 125 10.04 9.98 -15.75
CA ASN A 125 11.45 10.36 -15.71
C ASN A 125 11.93 10.82 -14.31
N VAL A 126 12.66 9.97 -13.63
CA VAL A 126 13.25 10.29 -12.32
C VAL A 126 14.52 11.12 -12.54
N LYS A 127 14.58 12.28 -11.88
CA LYS A 127 15.72 13.19 -11.84
C LYS A 127 16.46 13.13 -10.51
N GLY A 128 17.70 13.59 -10.51
CA GLY A 128 18.56 13.66 -9.32
C GLY A 128 19.29 12.35 -9.01
N ALA A 129 19.12 11.31 -9.81
CA ALA A 129 19.91 10.09 -9.65
C ALA A 129 21.40 10.37 -9.92
N PRO A 130 22.32 9.68 -9.21
CA PRO A 130 23.75 9.80 -9.48
C PRO A 130 24.09 9.53 -10.95
N GLN A 131 25.17 10.13 -11.42
CA GLN A 131 25.61 9.96 -12.80
C GLN A 131 25.80 8.48 -13.14
N GLY A 132 25.23 8.04 -14.25
CA GLY A 132 25.28 6.64 -14.71
C GLY A 132 24.21 5.71 -14.09
N VAL A 133 23.44 6.17 -13.11
CA VAL A 133 22.32 5.41 -12.55
C VAL A 133 21.07 5.68 -13.39
N VAL A 134 20.67 4.71 -14.20
CA VAL A 134 19.49 4.80 -15.09
C VAL A 134 18.36 3.87 -14.70
N SER A 135 18.59 3.00 -13.72
CA SER A 135 17.60 2.04 -13.19
C SER A 135 17.87 1.71 -11.73
N ALA A 136 16.89 1.12 -11.05
CA ALA A 136 16.97 0.70 -9.66
C ALA A 136 16.15 -0.58 -9.41
N ASN A 137 16.58 -1.39 -8.46
CA ASN A 137 15.82 -2.58 -8.04
C ASN A 137 14.64 -2.22 -7.14
N THR A 138 14.77 -1.17 -6.36
CA THR A 138 13.73 -0.70 -5.44
C THR A 138 13.50 0.79 -5.61
N VAL A 139 12.24 1.19 -5.74
CA VAL A 139 11.82 2.60 -5.77
C VAL A 139 10.72 2.81 -4.75
N THR A 140 10.83 3.85 -3.93
CA THR A 140 9.79 4.23 -2.98
C THR A 140 9.47 5.71 -3.05
N PHE A 141 8.22 6.08 -2.84
CA PHE A 141 7.78 7.48 -2.75
C PHE A 141 6.45 7.61 -2.03
N LEU A 142 6.13 8.82 -1.60
CA LEU A 142 4.84 9.17 -1.01
C LEU A 142 3.99 9.92 -2.03
N LEU A 143 2.70 9.57 -2.08
CA LEU A 143 1.67 10.32 -2.80
C LEU A 143 0.74 10.95 -1.78
N THR A 144 0.33 12.20 -2.03
CA THR A 144 -0.60 12.92 -1.16
C THR A 144 -1.70 13.58 -1.98
N ALA A 145 -2.95 13.36 -1.58
CA ALA A 145 -4.15 14.03 -2.09
C ALA A 145 -5.27 13.92 -1.05
N ASP A 146 -6.21 14.86 -1.06
CA ASP A 146 -7.38 14.76 -0.19
C ASP A 146 -8.20 13.51 -0.51
N GLY A 147 -8.47 12.69 0.52
CA GLY A 147 -9.21 11.44 0.38
C GLY A 147 -8.45 10.28 -0.26
N LEU A 148 -7.13 10.43 -0.49
CA LEU A 148 -6.30 9.35 -1.02
C LEU A 148 -6.12 8.25 0.01
N SER A 149 -6.29 6.99 -0.44
CA SER A 149 -5.99 5.78 0.32
C SER A 149 -5.49 4.68 -0.61
N ALA A 150 -4.88 3.63 -0.06
CA ALA A 150 -4.40 2.51 -0.85
C ALA A 150 -5.52 1.83 -1.65
N SER A 151 -6.74 1.77 -1.11
CA SER A 151 -7.92 1.17 -1.77
C SER A 151 -8.40 1.91 -3.02
N ASN A 152 -7.94 3.13 -3.27
CA ASN A 152 -8.29 3.87 -4.48
C ASN A 152 -7.61 3.34 -5.75
N PHE A 153 -6.54 2.57 -5.63
CA PHE A 153 -5.76 2.10 -6.78
C PHE A 153 -6.32 0.79 -7.33
N SER A 154 -6.45 0.71 -8.66
CA SER A 154 -7.03 -0.44 -9.36
C SER A 154 -6.10 -1.08 -10.39
N GLY A 155 -4.98 -0.47 -10.68
CA GLY A 155 -3.97 -0.98 -11.59
C GLY A 155 -2.73 -0.11 -11.61
N VAL A 156 -1.60 -0.74 -11.84
CA VAL A 156 -0.30 -0.06 -11.91
C VAL A 156 0.50 -0.61 -13.08
N THR A 157 1.16 0.26 -13.81
CA THR A 157 2.15 -0.15 -14.80
C THR A 157 3.45 0.61 -14.61
N ILE A 158 4.56 -0.07 -14.84
CA ILE A 158 5.90 0.52 -14.76
C ILE A 158 6.73 0.19 -15.98
N HIS A 159 7.64 1.09 -16.33
CA HIS A 159 8.70 0.82 -17.29
C HIS A 159 9.85 0.10 -16.59
N PHE A 160 10.23 -1.06 -17.10
CA PHE A 160 11.27 -1.88 -16.49
C PHE A 160 12.36 -2.28 -17.48
N CYS A 161 13.49 -2.73 -16.94
CA CYS A 161 14.66 -3.18 -17.67
C CYS A 161 14.92 -4.67 -17.37
N THR A 162 15.47 -5.39 -18.35
CA THR A 162 15.88 -6.80 -18.20
C THR A 162 17.31 -6.94 -17.65
N ALA A 163 17.65 -6.10 -16.66
CA ALA A 163 18.90 -6.18 -15.91
C ALA A 163 18.64 -5.72 -14.49
N SER A 164 19.42 -6.23 -13.55
CA SER A 164 19.42 -5.74 -12.17
C SER A 164 20.45 -4.64 -11.97
N GLY A 165 20.18 -3.76 -10.99
CA GLY A 165 21.11 -2.72 -10.59
C GLY A 165 20.93 -1.39 -11.33
N SER A 166 22.00 -0.62 -11.41
CA SER A 166 21.96 0.78 -11.89
C SER A 166 21.87 0.95 -13.40
N ASN A 167 22.11 -0.10 -14.16
CA ASN A 167 22.14 -0.06 -15.63
C ASN A 167 20.97 -0.85 -16.21
N CYS A 168 20.20 -0.21 -17.09
CA CYS A 168 19.25 -0.91 -17.94
C CYS A 168 19.97 -1.83 -18.91
N GLY A 169 19.53 -3.09 -19.00
CA GLY A 169 19.94 -3.99 -20.06
C GLY A 169 19.48 -3.52 -21.46
N PRO A 170 19.76 -4.30 -22.49
CA PRO A 170 19.42 -3.95 -23.88
C PRO A 170 17.92 -3.88 -24.15
N ASN A 171 17.13 -4.59 -23.36
CA ASN A 171 15.68 -4.66 -23.51
C ASN A 171 14.97 -3.97 -22.38
N THR A 172 14.04 -3.09 -22.73
CA THR A 172 13.13 -2.42 -21.78
C THR A 172 11.71 -2.65 -22.23
N GLY A 173 10.79 -2.70 -21.27
CA GLY A 173 9.38 -2.91 -21.53
C GLY A 173 8.51 -2.37 -20.40
N PHE A 174 7.22 -2.56 -20.56
CA PHE A 174 6.23 -2.24 -19.55
C PHE A 174 5.73 -3.52 -18.88
N ALA A 175 5.47 -3.43 -17.58
CA ALA A 175 4.80 -4.46 -16.84
C ALA A 175 3.56 -3.89 -16.13
N LEU A 176 2.44 -4.60 -16.27
CA LEU A 176 1.16 -4.26 -15.67
C LEU A 176 0.85 -5.22 -14.54
N ALA A 177 0.27 -4.68 -13.48
CA ALA A 177 -0.36 -5.44 -12.43
C ALA A 177 -1.75 -4.91 -12.11
N THR A 178 -2.68 -5.82 -11.84
CA THR A 178 -3.94 -5.56 -11.16
C THR A 178 -3.80 -5.95 -9.70
N PRO A 179 -4.58 -5.35 -8.78
CA PRO A 179 -4.50 -5.71 -7.37
C PRO A 179 -4.79 -7.21 -7.20
N GLU A 180 -3.97 -7.87 -6.40
CA GLU A 180 -4.45 -9.11 -5.79
C GLU A 180 -5.59 -8.76 -4.84
N THR A 181 -6.66 -9.56 -4.86
CA THR A 181 -7.69 -9.43 -3.82
C THR A 181 -7.00 -9.60 -2.47
N PRO A 182 -7.02 -8.58 -1.61
CA PRO A 182 -6.37 -8.70 -0.32
C PRO A 182 -7.00 -9.89 0.40
N THR A 183 -6.19 -10.83 0.83
CA THR A 183 -6.59 -11.77 1.87
C THR A 183 -6.72 -10.92 3.14
N VAL A 184 -7.90 -10.33 3.34
CA VAL A 184 -8.21 -9.60 4.56
C VAL A 184 -8.04 -10.62 5.69
N PRO A 185 -7.07 -10.45 6.60
CA PRO A 185 -7.07 -11.25 7.83
C PRO A 185 -8.45 -11.01 8.46
N GLU A 186 -9.19 -12.08 8.73
CA GLU A 186 -10.52 -11.95 9.34
C GLU A 186 -10.40 -11.00 10.52
N PRO A 187 -11.21 -9.91 10.55
CA PRO A 187 -11.00 -8.86 11.53
C PRO A 187 -10.97 -9.50 12.92
N SER A 188 -10.09 -8.99 13.78
CA SER A 188 -10.13 -9.27 15.22
C SER A 188 -11.54 -9.12 15.82
N THR A 189 -12.48 -8.59 15.06
CA THR A 189 -13.92 -8.57 15.28
C THR A 189 -14.50 -9.96 15.57
N LEU A 190 -14.06 -11.02 14.89
CA LEU A 190 -14.48 -12.40 15.20
C LEU A 190 -13.87 -12.87 16.53
N GLY A 191 -12.62 -12.51 16.80
CA GLY A 191 -12.00 -12.74 18.11
C GLY A 191 -12.68 -11.95 19.22
N MET A 192 -13.03 -10.69 18.99
CA MET A 192 -13.79 -9.87 19.93
C MET A 192 -15.22 -10.37 20.13
N LEU A 193 -15.91 -10.75 19.06
CA LEU A 193 -17.24 -11.35 19.15
C LEU A 193 -17.19 -12.67 19.94
N GLY A 194 -16.21 -13.54 19.66
CA GLY A 194 -16.00 -14.79 20.38
C GLY A 194 -15.75 -14.58 21.86
N THR A 195 -14.84 -13.67 22.22
CA THR A 195 -14.54 -13.33 23.63
C THR A 195 -15.72 -12.63 24.32
N GLY A 196 -16.47 -11.79 23.61
CA GLY A 196 -17.70 -11.15 24.10
C GLY A 196 -18.79 -12.18 24.42
N LEU A 197 -19.01 -13.16 23.56
CA LEU A 197 -19.97 -14.23 23.77
C LEU A 197 -19.58 -15.15 24.94
N ILE A 198 -18.31 -15.48 25.09
CA ILE A 198 -17.80 -16.26 26.24
C ILE A 198 -18.02 -15.50 27.55
N GLY A 199 -17.75 -14.17 27.54
CA GLY A 199 -17.98 -13.29 28.68
C GLY A 199 -19.46 -13.24 29.08
N LEU A 200 -20.38 -13.11 28.11
CA LEU A 200 -21.81 -13.13 28.32
C LEU A 200 -22.29 -14.49 28.87
N ALA A 201 -21.82 -15.60 28.32
CA ALA A 201 -22.16 -16.95 28.81
C ALA A 201 -21.72 -17.15 30.28
N GLY A 202 -20.55 -16.61 30.67
CA GLY A 202 -20.07 -16.63 32.05
C GLY A 202 -20.98 -15.86 33.03
N VAL A 203 -21.49 -14.70 32.63
CA VAL A 203 -22.41 -13.88 33.42
C VAL A 203 -23.77 -14.56 33.58
N VAL A 204 -24.29 -15.13 32.47
CA VAL A 204 -25.59 -15.84 32.48
C VAL A 204 -25.51 -17.07 33.39
N ARG A 205 -24.45 -17.89 33.27
CA ARG A 205 -24.27 -19.07 34.13
C ARG A 205 -24.26 -18.73 35.63
N ARG A 206 -23.61 -17.61 36.00
CA ARG A 206 -23.60 -17.16 37.42
C ARG A 206 -24.98 -16.79 37.95
N ARG A 207 -25.89 -16.31 37.09
CA ARG A 207 -27.26 -15.96 37.50
C ARG A 207 -28.20 -17.16 37.72
N PHE A 208 -27.94 -18.28 37.03
CA PHE A 208 -28.80 -19.45 37.07
C PHE A 208 -28.27 -20.58 37.99
N VAL A 209 -27.04 -20.47 38.49
CA VAL A 209 -26.43 -21.52 39.36
C VAL A 209 -26.26 -21.04 40.81
N SER A 210 -26.64 -19.81 41.14
CA SER A 210 -26.78 -19.30 42.50
C SER A 210 -28.26 -19.24 42.85
#